data_36d925413dc378b35be8de072b18cf56
#
_entry.id   36d925413dc378b35be8de072b18cf56
#
_cell.length_a   1.000
_cell.length_b   1.000
_cell.length_c   1.000
_cell.angle_alpha   90.00
_cell.angle_beta   90.00
_cell.angle_gamma   90.00
#
_symmetry.space_group_name_H-M   'P 1'
#
loop_
_entity.id
_entity.type
_entity.pdbx_description
1 polymer ?
#
loop_
_entity_poly.entity_id
_entity_poly.type
_entity_poly.pdbx_seq_one_letter_code
_entity_poly.pdbx_strand_id
1 'polypeptide(L)'
;MAPPKKKSSIFANKFWETKPLESLNSEEWEALCDGCGKCCLNKIEDEETGKVFLTRIACRLFSDENCLCNDYEHRNDHVPECIKLTPTTIKENAYWLPSTCAYKLLYEKKQLPAWHPLLTGNKETMHRAGISIKGATISEKSVNEDDWENFIIPEPK
;
A
#
# COMPACT_ATOMS: atom_id res chain seq x y z
N MET A 1 -24.76 -8.69 17.65
CA MET A 1 -23.66 -8.20 16.87
C MET A 1 -23.30 -9.10 15.73
N ALA A 2 -23.90 -8.82 14.61
CA ALA A 2 -23.74 -9.61 13.41
C ALA A 2 -22.47 -9.33 12.59
N PRO A 3 -21.86 -8.11 12.65
CA PRO A 3 -20.77 -7.76 11.75
C PRO A 3 -19.56 -8.70 11.70
N PRO A 4 -19.12 -9.28 12.82
CA PRO A 4 -17.94 -10.15 12.78
C PRO A 4 -18.09 -11.37 11.88
N LYS A 5 -19.31 -11.86 11.71
CA LYS A 5 -19.55 -13.06 10.90
C LYS A 5 -19.26 -12.85 9.42
N LYS A 6 -19.55 -11.65 8.89
CA LYS A 6 -19.29 -11.35 7.49
C LYS A 6 -17.79 -11.25 7.19
N LYS A 7 -17.03 -10.61 8.08
CA LYS A 7 -15.59 -10.51 7.95
C LYS A 7 -14.91 -11.87 8.03
N SER A 8 -15.35 -12.70 8.96
CA SER A 8 -14.83 -14.05 9.12
C SER A 8 -15.06 -14.88 7.86
N SER A 9 -16.19 -14.69 7.18
CA SER A 9 -16.51 -15.41 5.97
C SER A 9 -15.53 -15.10 4.84
N ILE A 10 -15.14 -13.81 4.68
CA ILE A 10 -14.17 -13.41 3.69
C ILE A 10 -12.81 -14.02 3.98
N PHE A 11 -12.37 -13.92 5.23
CA PHE A 11 -11.05 -14.42 5.64
C PHE A 11 -10.98 -15.96 5.59
N ALA A 12 -12.07 -16.64 5.91
CA ALA A 12 -12.10 -18.09 5.91
C ALA A 12 -11.91 -18.71 4.54
N ASN A 13 -12.36 -18.04 3.48
CA ASN A 13 -12.29 -18.57 2.12
C ASN A 13 -10.90 -18.46 1.50
N LYS A 14 -9.98 -17.71 2.10
CA LYS A 14 -8.64 -17.47 1.57
C LYS A 14 -8.68 -17.12 0.09
N PHE A 15 -9.53 -16.17 -0.26
CA PHE A 15 -9.77 -15.80 -1.65
C PHE A 15 -8.48 -15.39 -2.37
N TRP A 16 -7.51 -14.86 -1.64
CA TRP A 16 -6.21 -14.45 -2.20
C TRP A 16 -5.37 -15.62 -2.69
N GLU A 17 -5.69 -16.84 -2.27
CA GLU A 17 -5.02 -18.07 -2.73
C GLU A 17 -5.84 -18.83 -3.76
N THR A 18 -7.17 -18.69 -3.75
CA THR A 18 -8.07 -19.53 -4.55
C THR A 18 -8.64 -18.85 -5.77
N LYS A 19 -8.58 -17.51 -5.84
CA LYS A 19 -9.13 -16.75 -6.97
C LYS A 19 -8.04 -15.97 -7.68
N PRO A 20 -8.10 -15.87 -9.02
CA PRO A 20 -7.23 -14.93 -9.74
C PRO A 20 -7.60 -13.50 -9.39
N LEU A 21 -6.63 -12.59 -9.48
CA LEU A 21 -6.85 -11.18 -9.10
C LEU A 21 -8.02 -10.53 -9.83
N GLU A 22 -8.17 -10.84 -11.12
CA GLU A 22 -9.23 -10.25 -11.94
C GLU A 22 -10.63 -10.75 -11.58
N SER A 23 -10.73 -11.79 -10.76
CA SER A 23 -12.01 -12.33 -10.28
C SER A 23 -12.45 -11.78 -8.94
N LEU A 24 -11.60 -11.01 -8.26
CA LEU A 24 -11.92 -10.46 -6.96
C LEU A 24 -12.99 -9.38 -7.07
N ASN A 25 -13.97 -9.40 -6.15
CA ASN A 25 -14.94 -8.32 -6.08
C ASN A 25 -14.31 -7.11 -5.35
N SER A 26 -15.04 -6.00 -5.31
CA SER A 26 -14.53 -4.76 -4.70
C SER A 26 -14.12 -4.94 -3.23
N GLU A 27 -14.92 -5.68 -2.47
CA GLU A 27 -14.65 -5.91 -1.06
C GLU A 27 -13.37 -6.74 -0.86
N GLU A 28 -13.22 -7.80 -1.67
CA GLU A 28 -12.03 -8.64 -1.63
C GLU A 28 -10.78 -7.86 -2.06
N TRP A 29 -10.90 -7.08 -3.12
CA TRP A 29 -9.80 -6.26 -3.62
C TRP A 29 -9.32 -5.27 -2.56
N GLU A 30 -10.25 -4.52 -1.95
CA GLU A 30 -9.89 -3.55 -0.91
C GLU A 30 -9.30 -4.21 0.35
N ALA A 31 -9.71 -5.43 0.65
CA ALA A 31 -9.20 -6.16 1.81
C ALA A 31 -7.73 -6.55 1.68
N LEU A 32 -7.19 -6.58 0.46
CA LEU A 32 -5.77 -6.91 0.25
C LEU A 32 -4.83 -5.84 0.78
N CYS A 33 -5.25 -4.59 0.82
CA CYS A 33 -4.41 -3.51 1.33
C CYS A 33 -4.19 -3.68 2.84
N ASP A 34 -2.92 -3.71 3.25
CA ASP A 34 -2.57 -3.86 4.66
C ASP A 34 -2.57 -2.54 5.44
N GLY A 35 -2.65 -1.41 4.73
CA GLY A 35 -2.65 -0.11 5.37
C GLY A 35 -1.27 0.39 5.76
N CYS A 36 -0.21 -0.10 5.13
CA CYS A 36 1.16 0.32 5.45
C CYS A 36 1.46 1.78 5.11
N GLY A 37 0.68 2.38 4.23
CA GLY A 37 0.83 3.79 3.84
C GLY A 37 1.90 4.06 2.79
N LYS A 38 2.66 3.07 2.39
CA LYS A 38 3.79 3.28 1.47
C LYS A 38 3.38 3.76 0.08
N CYS A 39 2.15 3.47 -0.35
CA CYS A 39 1.66 3.95 -1.64
C CYS A 39 1.46 5.47 -1.65
N CYS A 40 1.35 6.11 -0.48
CA CYS A 40 1.25 7.56 -0.35
C CYS A 40 2.61 8.25 -0.28
N LEU A 41 3.70 7.49 -0.30
CA LEU A 41 5.04 8.07 -0.32
C LEU A 41 5.43 8.46 -1.73
N ASN A 42 6.10 9.61 -1.84
CA ASN A 42 6.68 10.02 -3.11
C ASN A 42 7.85 9.12 -3.46
N LYS A 43 8.07 8.93 -4.76
CA LYS A 43 9.07 7.99 -5.28
C LYS A 43 10.00 8.72 -6.24
N ILE A 44 11.22 8.24 -6.34
CA ILE A 44 12.22 8.73 -7.27
C ILE A 44 12.60 7.59 -8.19
N GLU A 45 12.54 7.80 -9.50
CA GLU A 45 12.96 6.81 -10.48
C GLU A 45 14.31 7.22 -11.07
N ASP A 46 15.26 6.30 -11.07
CA ASP A 46 16.56 6.51 -11.69
C ASP A 46 16.41 6.44 -13.20
N GLU A 47 16.78 7.51 -13.90
CA GLU A 47 16.64 7.60 -15.35
C GLU A 47 17.48 6.58 -16.13
N GLU A 48 18.63 6.20 -15.59
CA GLU A 48 19.53 5.27 -16.24
C GLU A 48 19.13 3.80 -16.03
N THR A 49 18.75 3.44 -14.80
CA THR A 49 18.48 2.05 -14.44
C THR A 49 17.00 1.70 -14.38
N GLY A 50 16.12 2.70 -14.30
CA GLY A 50 14.70 2.50 -14.10
C GLY A 50 14.33 2.06 -12.69
N LYS A 51 15.30 2.04 -11.77
CA LYS A 51 15.05 1.65 -10.40
C LYS A 51 14.25 2.70 -9.67
N VAL A 52 13.24 2.26 -8.91
CA VAL A 52 12.35 3.14 -8.14
C VAL A 52 12.75 3.10 -6.68
N PHE A 53 12.96 4.29 -6.11
CA PHE A 53 13.30 4.45 -4.69
C PHE A 53 12.14 5.10 -3.96
N LEU A 54 11.79 4.56 -2.80
CA LEU A 54 10.80 5.18 -1.92
C LEU A 54 11.45 6.24 -1.06
N THR A 55 10.76 7.36 -0.88
CA THR A 55 11.16 8.38 0.10
C THR A 55 10.20 8.35 1.27
N ARG A 56 10.55 8.97 2.40
CA ARG A 56 9.62 9.14 3.51
C ARG A 56 8.77 10.41 3.38
N ILE A 57 8.80 11.04 2.19
CA ILE A 57 8.03 12.24 1.90
C ILE A 57 6.62 11.83 1.49
N ALA A 58 5.65 12.11 2.35
CA ALA A 58 4.26 11.67 2.16
C ALA A 58 3.43 12.68 1.39
N CYS A 59 2.48 12.15 0.62
CA CYS A 59 1.45 12.93 -0.05
C CYS A 59 0.75 13.87 0.96
N ARG A 60 0.39 15.05 0.51
CA ARG A 60 -0.29 16.05 1.34
C ARG A 60 -1.62 15.59 1.94
N LEU A 61 -2.23 14.56 1.38
CA LEU A 61 -3.46 13.97 1.91
C LEU A 61 -3.21 12.91 2.99
N PHE A 62 -1.97 12.47 3.14
CA PHE A 62 -1.65 11.40 4.07
C PHE A 62 -1.66 11.87 5.53
N SER A 63 -2.30 11.08 6.40
CA SER A 63 -2.26 11.29 7.84
C SER A 63 -1.24 10.33 8.47
N ASP A 64 -0.21 10.88 9.08
CA ASP A 64 0.84 10.12 9.74
C ASP A 64 0.36 9.45 11.04
N GLU A 65 -0.69 10.00 11.67
CA GLU A 65 -1.25 9.45 12.90
C GLU A 65 -1.96 8.12 12.72
N ASN A 66 -2.78 8.03 11.67
CA ASN A 66 -3.55 6.81 11.42
C ASN A 66 -3.09 6.02 10.19
N CYS A 67 -2.06 6.51 9.51
CA CYS A 67 -1.49 5.83 8.34
C CYS A 67 -2.48 5.67 7.19
N LEU A 68 -3.36 6.67 7.00
CA LEU A 68 -4.41 6.63 5.99
C LEU A 68 -4.48 7.93 5.19
N CYS A 69 -5.02 7.84 3.98
CA CYS A 69 -5.34 9.02 3.19
C CYS A 69 -6.56 9.73 3.80
N ASN A 70 -6.46 11.04 4.03
CA ASN A 70 -7.55 11.80 4.64
C ASN A 70 -8.76 11.97 3.74
N ASP A 71 -8.60 11.83 2.43
CA ASP A 71 -9.71 11.95 1.49
C ASP A 71 -9.56 10.91 0.37
N TYR A 72 -9.62 9.65 0.76
CA TYR A 72 -9.41 8.52 -0.14
C TYR A 72 -10.39 8.54 -1.33
N GLU A 73 -11.66 8.84 -1.08
CA GLU A 73 -12.69 8.82 -2.12
C GLU A 73 -12.47 9.88 -3.20
N HIS A 74 -11.99 11.05 -2.81
CA HIS A 74 -11.78 12.18 -3.72
C HIS A 74 -10.30 12.47 -3.95
N ARG A 75 -9.42 11.49 -3.69
CA ARG A 75 -7.99 11.72 -3.76
C ARG A 75 -7.51 12.19 -5.13
N ASN A 76 -8.12 11.72 -6.20
CA ASN A 76 -7.73 12.13 -7.54
C ASN A 76 -8.18 13.54 -7.90
N ASP A 77 -9.15 14.11 -7.17
CA ASP A 77 -9.55 15.50 -7.34
C ASP A 77 -8.48 16.45 -6.78
N HIS A 78 -7.81 16.04 -5.72
CA HIS A 78 -6.74 16.81 -5.08
C HIS A 78 -5.37 16.46 -5.63
N VAL A 79 -5.15 15.21 -5.98
CA VAL A 79 -3.88 14.68 -6.48
C VAL A 79 -4.18 13.85 -7.72
N PRO A 80 -4.27 14.48 -8.90
CA PRO A 80 -4.64 13.76 -10.13
C PRO A 80 -3.72 12.59 -10.46
N GLU A 81 -2.45 12.68 -10.09
CA GLU A 81 -1.45 11.64 -10.34
C GLU A 81 -1.49 10.48 -9.34
N CYS A 82 -2.40 10.52 -8.36
CA CYS A 82 -2.54 9.42 -7.41
C CYS A 82 -2.94 8.13 -8.12
N ILE A 83 -2.18 7.07 -7.90
CA ILE A 83 -2.41 5.79 -8.56
C ILE A 83 -3.66 5.12 -7.99
N LYS A 84 -4.54 4.71 -8.87
CA LYS A 84 -5.70 3.91 -8.50
C LYS A 84 -5.46 2.48 -8.94
N LEU A 85 -5.21 1.60 -7.98
CA LEU A 85 -4.98 0.19 -8.26
C LEU A 85 -6.28 -0.56 -8.50
N THR A 86 -6.33 -1.28 -9.60
CA THR A 86 -7.43 -2.18 -9.95
C THR A 86 -6.83 -3.45 -10.55
N PRO A 87 -7.62 -4.51 -10.70
CA PRO A 87 -7.10 -5.71 -11.37
C PRO A 87 -6.57 -5.46 -12.77
N THR A 88 -7.07 -4.42 -13.45
CA THR A 88 -6.58 -4.07 -14.80
C THR A 88 -5.35 -3.16 -14.79
N THR A 89 -5.20 -2.30 -13.77
CA THR A 89 -4.08 -1.35 -13.72
C THR A 89 -2.87 -1.88 -12.95
N ILE A 90 -3.00 -2.97 -12.19
CA ILE A 90 -1.90 -3.53 -11.41
C ILE A 90 -0.68 -3.86 -12.28
N LYS A 91 -0.91 -4.35 -13.47
CA LYS A 91 0.15 -4.70 -14.42
C LYS A 91 1.06 -3.51 -14.73
N GLU A 92 0.48 -2.33 -14.90
CA GLU A 92 1.22 -1.13 -15.24
C GLU A 92 1.90 -0.50 -14.05
N ASN A 93 1.38 -0.71 -12.85
CA ASN A 93 1.81 -0.02 -11.65
C ASN A 93 2.60 -0.88 -10.67
N ALA A 94 2.71 -2.17 -10.90
CA ALA A 94 3.38 -3.07 -9.97
C ALA A 94 4.82 -2.66 -9.65
N TYR A 95 5.54 -2.14 -10.62
CA TYR A 95 6.93 -1.73 -10.43
C TYR A 95 7.09 -0.55 -9.45
N TRP A 96 6.06 0.27 -9.30
CA TRP A 96 6.06 1.39 -8.38
C TRP A 96 5.77 0.98 -6.93
N LEU A 97 5.19 -0.21 -6.74
CA LEU A 97 4.73 -0.65 -5.44
C LEU A 97 5.88 -1.19 -4.60
N PRO A 98 5.82 -1.04 -3.27
CA PRO A 98 6.86 -1.61 -2.42
C PRO A 98 6.82 -3.15 -2.48
N SER A 99 7.97 -3.77 -2.23
CA SER A 99 8.12 -5.22 -2.31
C SER A 99 7.21 -5.98 -1.34
N THR A 100 6.72 -5.32 -0.30
CA THR A 100 5.83 -5.92 0.70
C THR A 100 4.35 -5.72 0.39
N CYS A 101 4.02 -4.99 -0.67
CA CYS A 101 2.63 -4.71 -1.02
C CYS A 101 1.90 -5.99 -1.44
N ALA A 102 0.75 -6.26 -0.82
CA ALA A 102 -0.03 -7.45 -1.12
C ALA A 102 -0.45 -7.53 -2.59
N TYR A 103 -0.84 -6.42 -3.18
CA TYR A 103 -1.22 -6.39 -4.60
C TYR A 103 -0.06 -6.84 -5.49
N LYS A 104 1.13 -6.33 -5.22
CA LYS A 104 2.32 -6.70 -5.98
C LYS A 104 2.69 -8.16 -5.76
N LEU A 105 2.66 -8.61 -4.50
CA LEU A 105 2.99 -9.99 -4.16
C LEU A 105 2.07 -10.98 -4.89
N LEU A 106 0.77 -10.75 -4.85
CA LEU A 106 -0.18 -11.63 -5.52
C LEU A 106 -0.08 -11.54 -7.04
N TYR A 107 0.19 -10.35 -7.57
CA TYR A 107 0.42 -10.19 -9.00
C TYR A 107 1.63 -11.00 -9.45
N GLU A 108 2.67 -11.07 -8.62
CA GLU A 108 3.88 -11.85 -8.90
C GLU A 108 3.74 -13.32 -8.48
N LYS A 109 2.55 -13.74 -8.07
CA LYS A 109 2.25 -15.10 -7.63
C LYS A 109 3.03 -15.53 -6.40
N LYS A 110 3.28 -14.58 -5.50
CA LYS A 110 3.93 -14.81 -4.22
C LYS A 110 2.89 -14.87 -3.11
N GLN A 111 3.27 -15.42 -1.97
CA GLN A 111 2.40 -15.53 -0.81
C GLN A 111 2.34 -14.24 -0.02
N LEU A 112 1.23 -14.04 0.72
CA LEU A 112 1.13 -12.92 1.65
C LEU A 112 2.08 -13.12 2.82
N PRO A 113 2.67 -12.03 3.35
CA PRO A 113 3.55 -12.12 4.52
C PRO A 113 2.78 -12.57 5.75
N ALA A 114 3.47 -13.23 6.69
CA ALA A 114 2.86 -13.75 7.91
C ALA A 114 2.18 -12.68 8.77
N TRP A 115 2.63 -11.43 8.70
CA TRP A 115 2.08 -10.33 9.48
C TRP A 115 0.86 -9.67 8.80
N HIS A 116 0.49 -10.11 7.62
CA HIS A 116 -0.61 -9.47 6.88
C HIS A 116 -1.94 -9.61 7.65
N PRO A 117 -2.74 -8.53 7.71
CA PRO A 117 -4.01 -8.55 8.46
C PRO A 117 -4.98 -9.65 8.04
N LEU A 118 -4.97 -10.08 6.78
CA LEU A 118 -5.80 -11.19 6.33
C LEU A 118 -5.42 -12.51 7.00
N LEU A 119 -4.15 -12.67 7.37
CA LEU A 119 -3.66 -13.88 8.05
C LEU A 119 -3.78 -13.79 9.56
N THR A 120 -3.57 -12.60 10.11
CA THR A 120 -3.55 -12.41 11.57
C THR A 120 -4.88 -11.92 12.15
N GLY A 121 -5.73 -11.29 11.30
CA GLY A 121 -6.95 -10.66 11.75
C GLY A 121 -6.75 -9.32 12.45
N ASN A 122 -5.53 -8.77 12.42
CA ASN A 122 -5.19 -7.56 13.18
C ASN A 122 -4.16 -6.71 12.44
N LYS A 123 -4.50 -5.46 12.14
CA LYS A 123 -3.60 -4.51 11.48
C LYS A 123 -2.38 -4.16 12.33
N GLU A 124 -2.49 -4.25 13.65
CA GLU A 124 -1.37 -3.95 14.54
C GLU A 124 -0.18 -4.86 14.32
N THR A 125 -0.40 -6.07 13.85
CA THR A 125 0.68 -7.01 13.55
C THR A 125 1.62 -6.44 12.48
N MET A 126 1.06 -5.81 11.47
CA MET A 126 1.82 -5.17 10.40
C MET A 126 2.62 -3.98 10.94
N HIS A 127 2.00 -3.15 11.78
CA HIS A 127 2.71 -2.02 12.40
C HIS A 127 3.86 -2.48 13.29
N ARG A 128 3.63 -3.51 14.09
CA ARG A 128 4.67 -4.07 14.98
C ARG A 128 5.83 -4.68 14.21
N ALA A 129 5.55 -5.19 13.01
CA ALA A 129 6.59 -5.75 12.16
C ALA A 129 7.48 -4.68 11.50
N GLY A 130 7.17 -3.41 11.72
CA GLY A 130 7.95 -2.31 11.17
C GLY A 130 7.70 -2.08 9.68
N ILE A 131 6.59 -2.57 9.17
CA ILE A 131 6.27 -2.48 7.74
C ILE A 131 5.62 -1.15 7.39
N SER A 132 4.78 -0.61 8.30
CA SER A 132 4.10 0.66 8.04
C SER A 132 5.03 1.86 8.23
N ILE A 133 4.66 2.96 7.63
CA ILE A 133 5.37 4.23 7.75
C ILE A 133 4.74 5.17 8.78
N LYS A 134 3.85 4.64 9.60
CA LYS A 134 3.20 5.42 10.66
C LYS A 134 4.24 6.07 11.56
N GLY A 135 4.14 7.39 11.72
CA GLY A 135 5.06 8.14 12.58
C GLY A 135 6.44 8.42 11.96
N ALA A 136 6.67 8.03 10.71
CA ALA A 136 7.99 8.12 10.10
C ALA A 136 8.04 9.06 8.88
N THR A 137 6.95 9.77 8.60
CA THR A 137 6.85 10.57 7.37
C THR A 137 7.06 12.05 7.60
N ILE A 138 7.39 12.75 6.49
CA ILE A 138 7.38 14.21 6.44
C ILE A 138 6.49 14.62 5.26
N SER A 139 5.69 15.69 5.45
CA SER A 139 4.78 16.13 4.39
C SER A 139 5.54 16.68 3.20
N GLU A 140 5.05 16.38 1.98
CA GLU A 140 5.63 16.95 0.75
C GLU A 140 5.60 18.49 0.75
N LYS A 141 4.69 19.09 1.49
CA LYS A 141 4.62 20.55 1.62
C LYS A 141 5.82 21.15 2.35
N SER A 142 6.50 20.35 3.14
CA SER A 142 7.63 20.79 3.96
C SER A 142 9.00 20.54 3.32
N VAL A 143 9.05 19.91 2.13
CA VAL A 143 10.30 19.52 1.50
C VAL A 143 10.37 20.05 0.07
N ASN A 144 11.52 20.63 -0.27
CA ASN A 144 11.81 21.05 -1.64
C ASN A 144 12.16 19.82 -2.48
N GLU A 145 11.67 19.75 -3.72
CA GLU A 145 11.97 18.64 -4.62
C GLU A 145 13.46 18.39 -4.79
N ASP A 146 14.26 19.43 -4.78
CA ASP A 146 15.72 19.30 -4.91
C ASP A 146 16.35 18.51 -3.77
N ASP A 147 15.65 18.40 -2.64
CA ASP A 147 16.14 17.71 -1.45
C ASP A 147 15.58 16.29 -1.30
N TRP A 148 14.72 15.85 -2.20
CA TRP A 148 14.05 14.54 -2.09
C TRP A 148 15.02 13.37 -1.95
N GLU A 149 16.16 13.42 -2.59
CA GLU A 149 17.16 12.35 -2.54
C GLU A 149 17.67 12.09 -1.12
N ASN A 150 17.61 13.11 -0.27
CA ASN A 150 18.04 12.99 1.13
C ASN A 150 17.05 12.22 2.00
N PHE A 151 15.86 11.92 1.47
CA PHE A 151 14.79 11.27 2.21
C PHE A 151 14.49 9.85 1.72
N ILE A 152 15.35 9.28 0.89
CA ILE A 152 15.19 7.90 0.42
C ILE A 152 15.29 6.94 1.60
N ILE A 153 14.35 5.98 1.66
CA ILE A 153 14.35 4.95 2.69
C ILE A 153 14.79 3.62 2.08
N PRO A 154 15.47 2.76 2.86
CA PRO A 154 15.88 1.44 2.36
C PRO A 154 14.66 0.55 2.15
N GLU A 155 14.75 -0.35 1.17
CA GLU A 155 13.70 -1.32 0.96
C GLU A 155 13.65 -2.32 2.11
N PRO A 156 12.43 -2.76 2.50
CA PRO A 156 12.30 -3.80 3.49
C PRO A 156 12.85 -5.12 2.94
N LYS A 157 13.48 -5.88 3.81
CA LYS A 157 14.04 -7.19 3.45
C LYS A 157 12.98 -8.29 3.49
#